data_f59053b2ce8b74745895352cc206308a
#
_entry.id   f59053b2ce8b74745895352cc206308a
#
_cell.length_a   1.000
_cell.length_b   1.000
_cell.length_c   1.000
_cell.angle_alpha   90.00
_cell.angle_beta   90.00
_cell.angle_gamma   90.00
#
_symmetry.space_group_name_H-M   'P 1'
#
loop_
_entity.id
_entity.type
_entity.pdbx_description
1 polymer ?
#
loop_
_entity_poly.entity_id
_entity_poly.type
_entity_poly.pdbx_seq_one_letter_code
_entity_poly.pdbx_strand_id
1 'polypeptide(L)'
;MLKHISKLFKIQPNDLNVNISRERIYKEKKQKLIISRNRIEADEMWSFVQNKKNEQWIWVAFDPDTNQVAAFYVGNRDMEAGKRLLDKIPEVYKTNTLYFTDKCSSYNFIPEDMHIIVKEGNRVTNHVERFFCTLRQRVSRLVRSTLAFSKKNENHINILNYR
;
A
#
# COMPACT_ATOMS: atom_id res chain seq x y z
N MET A 1 27.43 21.17 21.28
CA MET A 1 26.23 20.51 20.79
C MET A 1 25.38 19.84 21.85
N LEU A 2 25.98 19.17 22.88
CA LEU A 2 25.26 18.51 23.99
C LEU A 2 24.53 19.50 24.95
N LYS A 3 25.02 20.72 25.15
CA LYS A 3 24.37 21.75 25.99
C LYS A 3 23.04 22.29 25.48
N HIS A 4 22.75 22.12 24.18
CA HIS A 4 21.47 22.57 23.58
C HIS A 4 20.36 21.55 23.80
N ILE A 5 20.71 20.27 23.89
CA ILE A 5 19.75 19.15 24.09
C ILE A 5 19.31 19.10 25.57
N SER A 6 20.20 19.44 26.50
CA SER A 6 19.86 19.45 27.94
C SER A 6 18.82 20.52 28.31
N LYS A 7 18.77 21.66 27.56
CA LYS A 7 17.76 22.70 27.76
C LYS A 7 16.35 22.32 27.33
N LEU A 8 16.25 21.47 26.34
CA LEU A 8 14.95 20.99 25.81
C LEU A 8 14.28 19.94 26.71
N PHE A 9 15.07 19.21 27.52
CA PHE A 9 14.56 18.10 28.33
C PHE A 9 14.70 18.28 29.84
N LYS A 10 15.10 19.47 30.36
CA LYS A 10 15.27 19.76 31.79
C LYS A 10 16.09 18.68 32.54
N ILE A 11 17.20 18.22 31.97
CA ILE A 11 18.04 17.17 32.55
C ILE A 11 19.09 17.82 33.44
N GLN A 12 19.11 17.46 34.73
CA GLN A 12 20.16 17.86 35.68
C GLN A 12 21.44 17.06 35.40
N PRO A 13 22.65 17.67 35.57
CA PRO A 13 23.93 17.07 35.13
C PRO A 13 24.45 15.86 35.93
N ASN A 14 23.83 15.49 37.05
CA ASN A 14 24.45 14.59 38.04
C ASN A 14 23.99 13.12 38.07
N ASP A 15 23.16 12.67 37.08
CA ASP A 15 22.69 11.28 37.01
C ASP A 15 23.36 10.50 35.89
N LEU A 16 24.61 10.08 36.06
CA LEU A 16 25.35 9.28 35.09
C LEU A 16 24.66 7.94 34.71
N ASN A 17 24.01 7.29 35.67
CA ASN A 17 23.26 6.04 35.40
C ASN A 17 21.93 6.24 34.68
N VAL A 18 21.30 7.39 34.87
CA VAL A 18 20.06 7.76 34.14
C VAL A 18 20.36 8.17 32.69
N ASN A 19 21.56 8.73 32.43
CA ASN A 19 21.99 9.12 31.09
C ASN A 19 22.17 7.92 30.14
N ILE A 20 22.75 6.81 30.61
CA ILE A 20 22.95 5.60 29.80
C ILE A 20 21.58 4.99 29.40
N SER A 21 20.64 4.92 30.33
CA SER A 21 19.30 4.41 30.07
C SER A 21 18.50 5.34 29.10
N ARG A 22 18.65 6.66 29.25
CA ARG A 22 18.00 7.66 28.38
C ARG A 22 18.60 7.73 26.99
N GLU A 23 19.94 7.59 26.86
CA GLU A 23 20.58 7.47 25.55
C GLU A 23 20.18 6.19 24.83
N ARG A 24 20.01 5.09 25.54
CA ARG A 24 19.54 3.81 25.00
C ARG A 24 18.09 3.95 24.49
N ILE A 25 17.19 4.51 25.29
CA ILE A 25 15.81 4.78 24.92
C ILE A 25 15.74 5.77 23.74
N TYR A 26 16.61 6.78 23.71
CA TYR A 26 16.66 7.74 22.60
C TYR A 26 17.19 7.09 21.31
N LYS A 27 18.22 6.24 21.40
CA LYS A 27 18.73 5.46 20.26
C LYS A 27 17.69 4.47 19.78
N GLU A 28 16.98 3.78 20.66
CA GLU A 28 15.89 2.86 20.32
C GLU A 28 14.69 3.60 19.69
N LYS A 29 14.29 4.76 20.23
CA LYS A 29 13.23 5.61 19.62
C LYS A 29 13.67 6.20 18.29
N LYS A 30 14.92 6.65 18.14
CA LYS A 30 15.47 7.15 16.87
C LYS A 30 15.58 6.03 15.85
N GLN A 31 15.98 4.83 16.25
CA GLN A 31 16.02 3.64 15.41
C GLN A 31 14.62 3.20 15.01
N LYS A 32 13.63 3.27 15.92
CA LYS A 32 12.23 2.99 15.63
C LYS A 32 11.60 4.04 14.70
N LEU A 33 11.97 5.31 14.79
CA LEU A 33 11.58 6.39 13.85
C LEU A 33 12.21 6.23 12.46
N ILE A 34 13.42 5.67 12.38
CA ILE A 34 14.13 5.41 11.11
C ILE A 34 13.58 4.13 10.44
N ILE A 35 12.98 3.21 11.19
CA ILE A 35 12.48 1.91 10.73
C ILE A 35 10.98 1.93 10.40
N SER A 36 10.26 3.02 10.66
CA SER A 36 8.88 3.15 10.22
C SER A 36 8.84 3.35 8.70
N ARG A 37 8.87 2.22 7.97
CA ARG A 37 8.61 2.22 6.53
C ARG A 37 7.10 2.32 6.32
N ASN A 38 6.69 3.11 5.32
CA ASN A 38 5.32 3.10 4.85
C ASN A 38 4.96 1.68 4.39
N ARG A 39 3.71 1.30 4.58
CA ARG A 39 3.20 0.02 4.14
C ARG A 39 2.21 0.22 3.01
N ILE A 40 2.39 -0.48 1.92
CA ILE A 40 1.44 -0.53 0.81
C ILE A 40 1.10 -2.00 0.54
N GLU A 41 -0.17 -2.32 0.56
CA GLU A 41 -0.70 -3.60 0.08
C GLU A 41 -1.10 -3.42 -1.39
N ALA A 42 -0.56 -4.25 -2.29
CA ALA A 42 -0.94 -4.21 -3.69
C ALA A 42 -1.52 -5.57 -4.13
N ASP A 43 -2.64 -5.51 -4.83
CA ASP A 43 -3.36 -6.67 -5.33
C ASP A 43 -4.20 -6.27 -6.55
N GLU A 44 -4.70 -7.26 -7.30
CA GLU A 44 -5.52 -7.02 -8.47
C GLU A 44 -6.83 -7.80 -8.46
N MET A 45 -7.89 -7.14 -8.90
CA MET A 45 -9.22 -7.70 -9.01
C MET A 45 -9.64 -7.86 -10.47
N TRP A 46 -10.05 -9.08 -10.85
CA TRP A 46 -10.63 -9.35 -12.16
C TRP A 46 -11.94 -8.60 -12.39
N SER A 47 -12.07 -8.05 -13.58
CA SER A 47 -13.27 -7.41 -14.10
C SER A 47 -13.32 -7.54 -15.63
N PHE A 48 -14.32 -6.97 -16.29
CA PHE A 48 -14.44 -6.99 -17.74
C PHE A 48 -15.24 -5.81 -18.27
N VAL A 49 -15.08 -5.52 -19.55
CA VAL A 49 -15.87 -4.53 -20.28
C VAL A 49 -16.57 -5.18 -21.48
N GLN A 50 -17.85 -4.91 -21.67
CA GLN A 50 -18.75 -5.47 -22.69
C GLN A 50 -19.01 -6.97 -22.52
N ASN A 51 -18.00 -7.79 -22.55
CA ASN A 51 -18.11 -9.24 -22.41
C ASN A 51 -16.90 -9.80 -21.63
N LYS A 52 -17.04 -11.00 -21.09
CA LYS A 52 -16.02 -11.65 -20.26
C LYS A 52 -14.69 -11.96 -20.96
N LYS A 53 -14.67 -11.95 -22.31
CA LYS A 53 -13.44 -12.14 -23.08
C LYS A 53 -12.57 -10.87 -23.10
N ASN A 54 -13.19 -9.70 -22.88
CA ASN A 54 -12.48 -8.44 -22.75
C ASN A 54 -12.18 -8.16 -21.29
N GLU A 55 -11.23 -8.90 -20.76
CA GLU A 55 -10.80 -8.80 -19.37
C GLU A 55 -10.16 -7.43 -19.06
N GLN A 56 -10.47 -6.91 -17.90
CA GLN A 56 -9.88 -5.70 -17.36
C GLN A 56 -9.56 -5.94 -15.90
N TRP A 57 -8.30 -5.86 -15.53
CA TRP A 57 -7.83 -6.04 -14.16
C TRP A 57 -7.74 -4.70 -13.46
N ILE A 58 -8.33 -4.60 -12.29
CA ILE A 58 -8.29 -3.42 -11.44
C ILE A 58 -7.19 -3.63 -10.41
N TRP A 59 -6.09 -2.93 -10.60
CA TRP A 59 -4.92 -2.93 -9.74
C TRP A 59 -5.07 -1.85 -8.68
N VAL A 60 -4.80 -2.17 -7.42
CA VAL A 60 -4.93 -1.23 -6.31
C VAL A 60 -3.68 -1.29 -5.44
N ALA A 61 -3.15 -0.13 -5.13
CA ALA A 61 -2.18 0.09 -4.05
C ALA A 61 -2.93 0.72 -2.87
N PHE A 62 -2.98 0.01 -1.75
CA PHE A 62 -3.76 0.37 -0.58
C PHE A 62 -2.84 0.64 0.61
N ASP A 63 -3.05 1.76 1.28
CA ASP A 63 -2.39 2.10 2.53
C ASP A 63 -3.25 1.61 3.71
N PRO A 64 -2.86 0.53 4.41
CA PRO A 64 -3.63 0.00 5.52
C PRO A 64 -3.60 0.89 6.77
N ASP A 65 -2.57 1.74 6.93
CA ASP A 65 -2.41 2.59 8.10
C ASP A 65 -3.38 3.78 8.06
N THR A 66 -3.58 4.35 6.85
CA THR A 66 -4.56 5.44 6.63
C THR A 66 -5.91 4.95 6.14
N ASN A 67 -6.01 3.65 5.78
CA ASN A 67 -7.20 3.02 5.19
C ASN A 67 -7.63 3.70 3.88
N GLN A 68 -6.67 4.07 3.04
CA GLN A 68 -6.88 4.80 1.79
C GLN A 68 -6.27 4.08 0.59
N VAL A 69 -6.86 4.31 -0.59
CA VAL A 69 -6.28 3.92 -1.87
C VAL A 69 -5.19 4.93 -2.25
N ALA A 70 -3.93 4.50 -2.24
CA ALA A 70 -2.80 5.33 -2.64
C ALA A 70 -2.75 5.53 -4.16
N ALA A 71 -3.06 4.47 -4.92
CA ALA A 71 -3.16 4.52 -6.37
C ALA A 71 -4.03 3.38 -6.91
N PHE A 72 -4.57 3.54 -8.12
CA PHE A 72 -5.16 2.44 -8.86
C PHE A 72 -4.84 2.53 -10.36
N TYR A 73 -4.90 1.40 -11.04
CA TYR A 73 -4.73 1.28 -12.48
C TYR A 73 -5.71 0.22 -13.03
N VAL A 74 -6.16 0.41 -14.27
CA VAL A 74 -7.01 -0.57 -14.97
C VAL A 74 -6.32 -0.97 -16.27
N GLY A 75 -6.11 -2.26 -16.47
CA GLY A 75 -5.45 -2.79 -17.65
C GLY A 75 -5.35 -4.30 -17.65
N ASN A 76 -4.35 -4.84 -18.35
CA ASN A 76 -4.07 -6.27 -18.40
C ASN A 76 -3.51 -6.80 -17.07
N ARG A 77 -3.39 -8.13 -16.95
CA ARG A 77 -2.69 -8.77 -15.83
C ARG A 77 -1.25 -9.11 -16.22
N ASP A 78 -0.43 -8.07 -16.33
CA ASP A 78 0.97 -8.20 -16.74
C ASP A 78 1.90 -7.30 -15.89
N MET A 79 3.20 -7.48 -16.09
CA MET A 79 4.23 -6.71 -15.38
C MET A 79 4.15 -5.21 -15.70
N GLU A 80 3.75 -4.86 -16.91
CA GLU A 80 3.63 -3.47 -17.34
C GLU A 80 2.51 -2.75 -16.57
N ALA A 81 1.38 -3.43 -16.34
CA ALA A 81 0.28 -2.91 -15.52
C ALA A 81 0.74 -2.71 -14.05
N GLY A 82 1.51 -3.65 -13.50
CA GLY A 82 2.11 -3.51 -12.18
C GLY A 82 3.02 -2.29 -12.07
N LYS A 83 3.89 -2.06 -13.05
CA LYS A 83 4.74 -0.86 -13.12
C LYS A 83 3.92 0.42 -13.18
N ARG A 84 2.89 0.46 -14.03
CA ARG A 84 1.98 1.62 -14.15
C ARG A 84 1.20 1.91 -12.88
N LEU A 85 0.87 0.89 -12.08
CA LEU A 85 0.30 1.10 -10.76
C LEU A 85 1.31 1.83 -9.87
N LEU A 86 2.56 1.33 -9.77
CA LEU A 86 3.58 1.92 -8.92
C LEU A 86 3.98 3.35 -9.35
N ASP A 87 4.01 3.62 -10.66
CA ASP A 87 4.27 4.97 -11.19
C ASP A 87 3.23 5.99 -10.74
N LYS A 88 1.98 5.55 -10.55
CA LYS A 88 0.87 6.40 -10.08
C LYS A 88 0.86 6.63 -8.57
N ILE A 89 1.65 5.88 -7.81
CA ILE A 89 1.74 6.08 -6.37
C ILE A 89 2.38 7.45 -6.09
N PRO A 90 1.81 8.28 -5.19
CA PRO A 90 2.38 9.55 -4.82
C PRO A 90 3.82 9.43 -4.29
N GLU A 91 4.66 10.43 -4.55
CA GLU A 91 6.09 10.42 -4.16
C GLU A 91 6.31 10.16 -2.67
N VAL A 92 5.37 10.56 -1.80
CA VAL A 92 5.44 10.30 -0.35
C VAL A 92 5.52 8.80 -0.02
N TYR A 93 4.97 7.94 -0.90
CA TYR A 93 5.04 6.49 -0.74
C TYR A 93 6.19 5.84 -1.53
N LYS A 94 6.89 6.55 -2.40
CA LYS A 94 8.00 5.97 -3.18
C LYS A 94 9.29 5.83 -2.37
N THR A 95 9.43 6.63 -1.32
CA THR A 95 10.58 6.57 -0.42
C THR A 95 10.23 5.80 0.85
N ASN A 96 11.11 4.88 1.25
CA ASN A 96 10.98 4.14 2.51
C ASN A 96 9.65 3.35 2.65
N THR A 97 9.20 2.67 1.59
CA THR A 97 7.97 1.89 1.56
C THR A 97 8.26 0.40 1.41
N LEU A 98 7.49 -0.42 2.12
CA LEU A 98 7.40 -1.86 1.92
C LEU A 98 6.12 -2.19 1.16
N TYR A 99 6.27 -2.88 0.04
CA TYR A 99 5.17 -3.37 -0.79
C TYR A 99 4.84 -4.81 -0.42
N PHE A 100 3.63 -5.05 0.00
CA PHE A 100 3.10 -6.37 0.32
C PHE A 100 2.22 -6.83 -0.83
N THR A 101 2.61 -7.91 -1.49
CA THR A 101 1.86 -8.49 -2.62
C THR A 101 1.70 -9.99 -2.45
N ASP A 102 0.83 -10.59 -3.23
CA ASP A 102 0.82 -12.03 -3.42
C ASP A 102 2.03 -12.50 -4.25
N LYS A 103 2.10 -13.79 -4.54
CA LYS A 103 3.17 -14.39 -5.35
C LYS A 103 2.99 -14.17 -6.86
N CYS A 104 2.23 -13.18 -7.30
CA CYS A 104 2.03 -12.91 -8.71
C CYS A 104 3.34 -12.40 -9.36
N SER A 105 3.71 -13.01 -10.50
CA SER A 105 4.94 -12.65 -11.24
C SER A 105 4.94 -11.22 -11.77
N SER A 106 3.78 -10.60 -11.85
CA SER A 106 3.62 -9.21 -12.28
C SER A 106 4.27 -8.19 -11.34
N TYR A 107 4.64 -8.60 -10.11
CA TYR A 107 5.33 -7.76 -9.13
C TYR A 107 6.83 -8.03 -9.01
N ASN A 108 7.39 -8.97 -9.80
CA ASN A 108 8.80 -9.36 -9.71
C ASN A 108 9.81 -8.25 -10.04
N PHE A 109 9.35 -7.12 -10.55
CA PHE A 109 10.18 -5.94 -10.80
C PHE A 109 10.43 -5.08 -9.56
N ILE A 110 9.69 -5.30 -8.45
CA ILE A 110 9.89 -4.59 -7.20
C ILE A 110 11.19 -5.08 -6.55
N PRO A 111 12.12 -4.17 -6.14
CA PRO A 111 13.35 -4.56 -5.47
C PRO A 111 13.08 -5.39 -4.20
N GLU A 112 13.90 -6.42 -3.98
CA GLU A 112 13.71 -7.37 -2.86
C GLU A 112 13.73 -6.71 -1.48
N ASP A 113 14.49 -5.65 -1.30
CA ASP A 113 14.56 -4.89 -0.04
C ASP A 113 13.32 -4.05 0.25
N MET A 114 12.46 -3.87 -0.75
CA MET A 114 11.18 -3.16 -0.67
C MET A 114 9.97 -4.09 -0.88
N HIS A 115 10.17 -5.36 -1.20
CA HIS A 115 9.11 -6.30 -1.57
C HIS A 115 8.96 -7.42 -0.57
N ILE A 116 7.76 -7.57 -0.03
CA ILE A 116 7.38 -8.67 0.86
C ILE A 116 6.30 -9.49 0.18
N ILE A 117 6.68 -10.69 -0.26
CA ILE A 117 5.74 -11.65 -0.82
C ILE A 117 4.98 -12.32 0.31
N VAL A 118 3.67 -12.14 0.34
CA VAL A 118 2.78 -12.71 1.35
C VAL A 118 2.42 -14.13 0.94
N LYS A 119 2.64 -15.08 1.85
CA LYS A 119 2.24 -16.48 1.64
C LYS A 119 0.72 -16.61 1.78
N GLU A 120 0.14 -17.48 0.97
CA GLU A 120 -1.27 -17.84 1.04
C GLU A 120 -1.68 -18.25 2.46
N GLY A 121 -2.82 -17.73 2.93
CA GLY A 121 -3.30 -17.93 4.31
C GLY A 121 -2.71 -16.98 5.35
N ASN A 122 -1.74 -16.16 5.00
CA ASN A 122 -1.23 -15.10 5.88
C ASN A 122 -2.08 -13.83 5.70
N ARG A 123 -2.63 -13.32 6.81
CA ARG A 123 -3.62 -12.23 6.80
C ARG A 123 -3.04 -10.83 6.54
N VAL A 124 -1.87 -10.73 5.92
CA VAL A 124 -1.14 -9.47 5.78
C VAL A 124 -1.72 -8.56 4.69
N THR A 125 -2.40 -9.12 3.67
CA THR A 125 -3.04 -8.38 2.57
C THR A 125 -4.56 -8.25 2.73
N ASN A 126 -5.07 -8.47 3.94
CA ASN A 126 -6.52 -8.46 4.21
C ASN A 126 -7.21 -7.12 3.95
N HIS A 127 -6.48 -6.00 4.00
CA HIS A 127 -7.10 -4.68 3.82
C HIS A 127 -7.48 -4.44 2.37
N VAL A 128 -6.57 -4.72 1.42
CA VAL A 128 -6.86 -4.60 -0.02
C VAL A 128 -7.93 -5.61 -0.45
N GLU A 129 -7.88 -6.86 0.05
CA GLU A 129 -8.92 -7.86 -0.21
C GLU A 129 -10.30 -7.42 0.31
N ARG A 130 -10.36 -6.87 1.53
CA ARG A 130 -11.59 -6.30 2.11
C ARG A 130 -12.09 -5.11 1.31
N PHE A 131 -11.18 -4.27 0.83
CA PHE A 131 -11.50 -3.17 -0.06
C PHE A 131 -12.16 -3.69 -1.35
N PHE A 132 -11.63 -4.73 -1.99
CA PHE A 132 -12.24 -5.35 -3.16
C PHE A 132 -13.63 -5.94 -2.87
N CYS A 133 -13.82 -6.57 -1.72
CA CYS A 133 -15.15 -7.04 -1.30
C CYS A 133 -16.14 -5.88 -1.19
N THR A 134 -15.73 -4.78 -0.56
CA THR A 134 -16.55 -3.57 -0.41
C THR A 134 -16.86 -2.94 -1.78
N LEU A 135 -15.86 -2.87 -2.67
CA LEU A 135 -16.01 -2.34 -4.00
C LEU A 135 -17.04 -3.14 -4.82
N ARG A 136 -16.97 -4.47 -4.77
CA ARG A 136 -17.97 -5.35 -5.42
C ARG A 136 -19.38 -5.18 -4.84
N GLN A 137 -19.52 -4.96 -3.55
CA GLN A 137 -20.84 -4.76 -2.92
C GLN A 137 -21.46 -3.41 -3.29
N ARG A 138 -20.66 -2.37 -3.41
CA ARG A 138 -21.14 -0.99 -3.62
C ARG A 138 -21.26 -0.60 -5.09
N VAL A 139 -20.46 -1.22 -5.96
CA VAL A 139 -20.40 -0.89 -7.39
C VAL A 139 -21.06 -2.01 -8.19
N SER A 140 -22.32 -1.82 -8.59
CA SER A 140 -23.12 -2.83 -9.30
C SER A 140 -22.44 -3.40 -10.54
N ARG A 141 -21.63 -2.60 -11.23
CA ARG A 141 -20.90 -3.01 -12.44
C ARG A 141 -19.73 -3.95 -12.17
N LEU A 142 -19.27 -4.07 -10.92
CA LEU A 142 -18.17 -4.95 -10.49
C LEU A 142 -18.66 -6.24 -9.84
N VAL A 143 -19.96 -6.41 -9.70
CA VAL A 143 -20.56 -7.65 -9.20
C VAL A 143 -20.35 -8.76 -10.22
N ARG A 144 -19.90 -9.95 -9.78
CA ARG A 144 -19.48 -11.04 -10.67
C ARG A 144 -20.54 -11.54 -11.65
N SER A 145 -21.81 -11.50 -11.31
CA SER A 145 -22.92 -12.02 -12.11
C SER A 145 -23.96 -10.93 -12.43
N THR A 146 -23.50 -9.70 -12.67
CA THR A 146 -24.39 -8.57 -12.97
C THR A 146 -24.66 -8.44 -14.46
N LEU A 147 -25.87 -7.98 -14.81
CA LEU A 147 -26.19 -7.48 -16.12
C LEU A 147 -25.76 -5.99 -16.30
N ALA A 148 -25.38 -5.32 -15.23
CA ALA A 148 -24.99 -3.91 -15.21
C ALA A 148 -23.49 -3.72 -15.49
N PHE A 149 -22.90 -4.45 -16.40
CA PHE A 149 -21.48 -4.32 -16.78
C PHE A 149 -21.20 -3.06 -17.60
N SER A 150 -19.96 -2.58 -17.57
CA SER A 150 -19.53 -1.43 -18.35
C SER A 150 -19.46 -1.77 -19.85
N LYS A 151 -20.02 -0.90 -20.70
CA LYS A 151 -19.97 -1.05 -22.15
C LYS A 151 -18.77 -0.34 -22.80
N LYS A 152 -18.10 0.57 -22.11
CA LYS A 152 -16.91 1.32 -22.55
C LYS A 152 -15.87 1.34 -21.44
N ASN A 153 -14.59 1.32 -21.80
CA ASN A 153 -13.48 1.38 -20.86
C ASN A 153 -13.50 2.67 -20.02
N GLU A 154 -13.81 3.80 -20.63
CA GLU A 154 -13.95 5.08 -19.93
C GLU A 154 -14.96 5.01 -18.77
N ASN A 155 -16.13 4.43 -19.02
CA ASN A 155 -17.15 4.25 -17.98
C ASN A 155 -16.70 3.29 -16.87
N HIS A 156 -15.85 2.33 -17.21
CA HIS A 156 -15.30 1.38 -16.26
C HIS A 156 -14.27 2.05 -15.36
N ILE A 157 -13.42 2.90 -15.91
CA ILE A 157 -12.42 3.70 -15.15
C ILE A 157 -13.10 4.78 -14.32
N ASN A 158 -14.07 5.50 -14.92
CA ASN A 158 -14.74 6.63 -14.24
C ASN A 158 -15.50 6.19 -12.99
N ILE A 159 -16.03 4.97 -12.93
CA ILE A 159 -16.73 4.50 -11.75
C ILE A 159 -15.79 4.28 -10.54
N LEU A 160 -14.50 4.09 -10.79
CA LEU A 160 -13.48 3.97 -9.75
C LEU A 160 -12.99 5.34 -9.26
N ASN A 161 -13.16 6.39 -10.08
CA ASN A 161 -12.84 7.77 -9.73
C ASN A 161 -13.97 8.47 -8.96
N TYR A 162 -15.16 7.86 -8.86
CA TYR A 162 -16.30 8.46 -8.17
C TYR A 162 -16.08 8.35 -6.67
N ARG A 163 -15.92 9.51 -6.01
CA ARG A 163 -15.81 9.64 -4.55
C ARG A 163 -17.19 9.66 -3.89
#